data_3a49c5b045bbfb494689b46b97877800
#
_entry.id   3a49c5b045bbfb494689b46b97877800
#
_cell.length_a   1.000
_cell.length_b   1.000
_cell.length_c   1.000
_cell.angle_alpha   90.00
_cell.angle_beta   90.00
_cell.angle_gamma   90.00
#
_symmetry.space_group_name_H-M   'P 1'
#
loop_
_entity.id
_entity.type
_entity.pdbx_description
1 polymer ?
#
loop_
_entity_poly.entity_id
_entity_poly.type
_entity_poly.pdbx_seq_one_letter_code
_entity_poly.pdbx_strand_id
1 'polypeptide(L)'
;MSNSQRTTEMSGFGGDDGEFPLDGDDADSLGGSDGTAVRGDRFSGGPARGFLSSLADDERIFAADVAVDRAHVVMLAEQDVIDDDTASKILTALNVVEVEGHAALPDGEDVHEAIETAVVEQVGPDGGKMHTARSRNDEVATCIRYRLREDLLDAAVAVCDLRAVLFEAAEAHAETTMPGFTHLQHAQPTTVGHYLLSYESALARDTERLLDAFERVNRSPLGAAAFAGTPFDVDRERTAELLGFDEVITNATDAVAARDFLVESAAALAALSTTLSGLAEDVILFANQGYLALSDDYSSTSSIMPQKKNPDTFELVRSVAGDASGSLTGLLTTLKGLPRAYNRDLQNATPHVWATVDAVTEATEVAAGGVATATWNEETLAAEAGSNFSTATGVADLLAMAGLPFRTAHEVVATAGELASATDTEPDYAIIDEATEQILGESIAAYVEREAVETALDPAASVTMRDSAGGPAPDAVVDALNEAERSLTSDQAVVEGIAEGIDASHDELTEAVTDYV
;
A
#
# COMPACT_ATOMS: atom_id res chain seq x y z
N MET A 1 9.11 -7.56 -57.89
CA MET A 1 9.53 -8.88 -58.37
C MET A 1 9.49 -9.80 -57.18
N SER A 2 8.63 -10.54 -57.21
CA SER A 2 8.14 -11.94 -57.16
C SER A 2 7.66 -12.34 -55.75
N ASN A 3 6.36 -12.40 -55.73
CA ASN A 3 5.51 -13.21 -54.84
C ASN A 3 5.94 -14.66 -54.74
N SER A 4 5.87 -15.25 -53.53
CA SER A 4 5.57 -16.67 -53.39
C SER A 4 4.65 -16.89 -52.18
N GLN A 5 3.39 -17.13 -52.52
CA GLN A 5 2.35 -17.63 -51.66
C GLN A 5 2.71 -19.06 -51.24
N ARG A 6 2.56 -19.38 -49.95
CA ARG A 6 2.35 -20.76 -49.49
C ARG A 6 0.93 -20.86 -48.94
N THR A 7 0.06 -21.41 -49.74
CA THR A 7 -1.22 -21.98 -49.36
C THR A 7 -0.96 -23.29 -48.58
N THR A 8 -1.41 -23.35 -47.31
CA THR A 8 -1.52 -24.59 -46.55
C THR A 8 -2.95 -25.03 -46.63
N GLU A 9 -3.15 -26.17 -47.28
CA GLU A 9 -4.43 -26.87 -47.40
C GLU A 9 -4.94 -27.28 -46.01
N MET A 10 -6.17 -26.92 -45.70
CA MET A 10 -6.96 -27.50 -44.61
C MET A 10 -7.52 -28.83 -45.13
N SER A 11 -6.96 -29.95 -44.69
CA SER A 11 -7.56 -31.27 -44.85
C SER A 11 -8.69 -31.44 -43.83
N GLY A 12 -9.84 -31.88 -44.32
CA GLY A 12 -11.07 -32.00 -43.56
C GLY A 12 -10.98 -33.07 -42.46
N PHE A 13 -11.64 -32.75 -41.34
CA PHE A 13 -12.05 -33.74 -40.36
C PHE A 13 -13.31 -34.44 -40.86
N GLY A 14 -13.10 -35.67 -41.44
CA GLY A 14 -14.15 -36.65 -41.63
C GLY A 14 -14.44 -37.29 -40.27
N GLY A 15 -15.72 -37.40 -39.94
CA GLY A 15 -16.15 -38.09 -38.73
C GLY A 15 -15.78 -39.58 -38.76
N ASP A 16 -15.34 -40.02 -37.62
CA ASP A 16 -15.35 -41.45 -37.25
C ASP A 16 -15.93 -41.50 -35.83
N ASP A 17 -17.07 -42.20 -35.71
CA ASP A 17 -17.77 -42.48 -34.47
C ASP A 17 -16.93 -43.47 -33.65
N GLY A 18 -15.85 -42.97 -33.05
CA GLY A 18 -15.04 -43.74 -32.13
C GLY A 18 -15.64 -43.64 -30.73
N GLU A 19 -16.35 -44.67 -30.29
CA GLU A 19 -16.63 -44.96 -28.90
C GLU A 19 -15.32 -44.83 -28.09
N PHE A 20 -15.27 -43.88 -27.13
CA PHE A 20 -14.26 -43.92 -26.10
C PHE A 20 -14.49 -45.17 -25.25
N PRO A 21 -13.56 -46.09 -25.14
CA PRO A 21 -13.69 -47.21 -24.22
C PRO A 21 -13.55 -46.67 -22.80
N LEU A 22 -14.67 -46.56 -22.11
CA LEU A 22 -14.72 -46.51 -20.66
C LEU A 22 -14.58 -47.95 -20.15
N ASP A 23 -13.41 -48.56 -20.31
CA ASP A 23 -13.10 -49.78 -19.58
C ASP A 23 -12.78 -49.35 -18.14
N GLY A 24 -13.78 -49.55 -17.29
CA GLY A 24 -13.63 -49.47 -15.86
C GLY A 24 -12.83 -50.64 -15.32
N ASP A 25 -11.57 -50.42 -14.98
CA ASP A 25 -10.81 -51.20 -13.99
C ASP A 25 -9.56 -50.47 -13.46
N ASP A 26 -9.29 -49.21 -13.87
CA ASP A 26 -8.18 -48.42 -13.32
C ASP A 26 -8.62 -47.25 -12.41
N ALA A 27 -9.89 -47.20 -11.97
CA ALA A 27 -10.42 -46.16 -11.11
C ALA A 27 -10.04 -46.34 -9.61
N ASP A 28 -9.50 -47.51 -9.24
CA ASP A 28 -9.17 -47.82 -7.83
C ASP A 28 -7.77 -47.37 -7.37
N SER A 29 -7.00 -46.66 -8.21
CA SER A 29 -5.64 -46.21 -7.83
C SER A 29 -5.47 -44.70 -7.62
N LEU A 30 -6.50 -43.89 -7.86
CA LEU A 30 -6.56 -42.50 -7.44
C LEU A 30 -7.46 -42.46 -6.21
N GLY A 31 -6.87 -42.32 -5.02
CA GLY A 31 -7.50 -42.42 -3.73
C GLY A 31 -8.92 -41.83 -3.73
N GLY A 32 -9.90 -42.72 -3.51
CA GLY A 32 -11.28 -42.29 -3.30
C GLY A 32 -11.32 -41.39 -2.09
N SER A 33 -11.57 -40.07 -2.27
CA SER A 33 -11.96 -39.22 -1.17
C SER A 33 -13.35 -39.64 -0.76
N ASP A 34 -13.51 -40.16 0.46
CA ASP A 34 -14.81 -40.23 1.11
C ASP A 34 -15.45 -38.86 1.05
N GLY A 35 -16.75 -38.76 0.75
CA GLY A 35 -17.47 -37.49 0.68
C GLY A 35 -17.34 -36.72 1.97
N THR A 36 -17.36 -35.39 1.90
CA THR A 36 -17.37 -34.55 3.11
C THR A 36 -18.70 -34.67 3.84
N ALA A 37 -18.73 -34.35 5.15
CA ALA A 37 -19.96 -34.33 5.92
C ALA A 37 -21.03 -33.38 5.33
N VAL A 38 -20.58 -32.37 4.58
CA VAL A 38 -21.43 -31.35 3.94
C VAL A 38 -21.99 -31.83 2.58
N ARG A 39 -21.19 -32.53 1.75
CA ARG A 39 -21.58 -32.88 0.37
C ARG A 39 -21.93 -34.35 0.14
N GLY A 40 -21.59 -35.22 1.08
CA GLY A 40 -21.72 -36.66 0.91
C GLY A 40 -20.97 -37.17 -0.33
N ASP A 41 -21.45 -38.24 -0.98
CA ASP A 41 -20.78 -38.88 -2.13
C ASP A 41 -20.94 -38.10 -3.44
N ARG A 42 -21.79 -37.09 -3.51
CA ARG A 42 -21.99 -36.29 -4.73
C ARG A 42 -21.04 -35.10 -4.76
N PHE A 43 -20.40 -34.88 -5.93
CA PHE A 43 -19.46 -33.78 -6.17
C PHE A 43 -18.19 -33.82 -5.30
N SER A 44 -17.90 -34.98 -4.67
CA SER A 44 -16.78 -35.15 -3.73
C SER A 44 -15.47 -35.58 -4.39
N GLY A 45 -15.46 -35.92 -5.66
CA GLY A 45 -14.29 -36.48 -6.33
C GLY A 45 -14.05 -35.97 -7.75
N GLY A 46 -12.98 -36.49 -8.35
CA GLY A 46 -12.59 -36.21 -9.72
C GLY A 46 -11.63 -35.03 -9.90
N PRO A 47 -11.06 -34.86 -11.10
CA PRO A 47 -10.00 -33.87 -11.36
C PRO A 47 -10.46 -32.41 -11.22
N ALA A 48 -11.77 -32.16 -11.33
CA ALA A 48 -12.32 -30.82 -11.17
C ALA A 48 -12.25 -30.33 -9.72
N ARG A 49 -12.29 -31.20 -8.71
CA ARG A 49 -12.26 -30.82 -7.28
C ARG A 49 -10.98 -30.06 -6.94
N GLY A 50 -9.82 -30.62 -7.26
CA GLY A 50 -8.54 -29.96 -7.01
C GLY A 50 -8.38 -28.64 -7.78
N PHE A 51 -8.98 -28.55 -8.99
CA PHE A 51 -8.98 -27.29 -9.76
C PHE A 51 -9.88 -26.20 -9.15
N LEU A 52 -10.95 -26.59 -8.47
CA LEU A 52 -11.90 -25.66 -7.83
C LEU A 52 -11.48 -25.29 -6.41
N SER A 53 -10.64 -26.09 -5.76
CA SER A 53 -10.27 -25.89 -4.36
C SER A 53 -9.47 -24.61 -4.16
N SER A 54 -9.80 -23.87 -3.11
CA SER A 54 -9.05 -22.74 -2.58
C SER A 54 -8.52 -22.96 -1.16
N LEU A 55 -8.80 -24.13 -0.56
CA LEU A 55 -8.51 -24.40 0.86
C LEU A 55 -7.07 -24.03 1.27
N ALA A 56 -6.08 -24.34 0.44
CA ALA A 56 -4.68 -24.03 0.76
C ALA A 56 -4.39 -22.51 0.75
N ASP A 57 -5.08 -21.75 -0.11
CA ASP A 57 -4.91 -20.29 -0.22
C ASP A 57 -5.76 -19.54 0.81
N ASP A 58 -6.77 -20.22 1.40
CA ASP A 58 -7.71 -19.64 2.37
C ASP A 58 -7.15 -19.56 3.80
N GLU A 59 -5.91 -20.01 4.06
CA GLU A 59 -5.27 -19.89 5.38
C GLU A 59 -5.33 -18.44 5.90
N ARG A 60 -5.18 -17.45 5.03
CA ARG A 60 -5.23 -16.04 5.41
C ARG A 60 -6.57 -15.61 6.00
N ILE A 61 -7.67 -16.20 5.58
CA ILE A 61 -9.03 -15.87 6.06
C ILE A 61 -9.56 -16.86 7.10
N PHE A 62 -8.77 -17.85 7.51
CA PHE A 62 -9.21 -18.87 8.48
C PHE A 62 -9.68 -18.26 9.79
N ALA A 63 -8.90 -17.38 10.41
CA ALA A 63 -9.28 -16.73 11.67
C ALA A 63 -10.53 -15.85 11.50
N ALA A 64 -10.64 -15.16 10.36
CA ALA A 64 -11.80 -14.36 10.01
C ALA A 64 -13.06 -15.24 9.88
N ASP A 65 -12.94 -16.42 9.30
CA ASP A 65 -14.05 -17.34 9.12
C ASP A 65 -14.56 -17.91 10.46
N VAL A 66 -13.65 -18.31 11.35
CA VAL A 66 -14.01 -18.71 12.71
C VAL A 66 -14.74 -17.59 13.46
N ALA A 67 -14.30 -16.34 13.34
CA ALA A 67 -14.97 -15.19 13.96
C ALA A 67 -16.37 -14.96 13.36
N VAL A 68 -16.48 -15.03 12.02
CA VAL A 68 -17.76 -14.90 11.30
C VAL A 68 -18.73 -16.02 11.68
N ASP A 69 -18.26 -17.26 11.79
CA ASP A 69 -19.05 -18.40 12.24
C ASP A 69 -19.58 -18.20 13.67
N ARG A 70 -18.72 -17.77 14.58
CA ARG A 70 -19.12 -17.48 15.98
C ARG A 70 -20.18 -16.39 16.06
N ALA A 71 -19.97 -15.26 15.40
CA ALA A 71 -20.92 -14.16 15.39
C ALA A 71 -22.27 -14.58 14.80
N HIS A 72 -22.24 -15.38 13.73
CA HIS A 72 -23.45 -15.90 13.11
C HIS A 72 -24.20 -16.88 14.03
N VAL A 73 -23.51 -17.81 14.70
CA VAL A 73 -24.12 -18.79 15.62
C VAL A 73 -24.70 -18.10 16.85
N VAL A 74 -24.01 -17.10 17.43
CA VAL A 74 -24.53 -16.28 18.52
C VAL A 74 -25.83 -15.61 18.08
N MET A 75 -25.86 -14.94 16.95
CA MET A 75 -27.04 -14.28 16.40
C MET A 75 -28.19 -15.28 16.16
N LEU A 76 -27.91 -16.47 15.63
CA LEU A 76 -28.93 -17.50 15.41
C LEU A 76 -29.60 -17.94 16.74
N ALA A 77 -28.82 -18.02 17.81
CA ALA A 77 -29.35 -18.34 19.15
C ALA A 77 -30.14 -17.16 19.74
N GLU A 78 -29.61 -15.94 19.67
CA GLU A 78 -30.28 -14.72 20.13
C GLU A 78 -31.62 -14.48 19.41
N GLN A 79 -31.78 -14.95 18.16
CA GLN A 79 -33.01 -14.87 17.36
C GLN A 79 -33.90 -16.12 17.47
N ASP A 80 -33.63 -17.04 18.42
CA ASP A 80 -34.38 -18.27 18.60
C ASP A 80 -34.44 -19.17 17.32
N VAL A 81 -33.52 -19.01 16.36
CA VAL A 81 -33.43 -19.84 15.14
C VAL A 81 -32.85 -21.22 15.49
N ILE A 82 -31.89 -21.25 16.42
CA ILE A 82 -31.35 -22.47 17.02
C ILE A 82 -31.47 -22.36 18.54
N ASP A 83 -31.53 -23.50 19.24
CA ASP A 83 -31.57 -23.51 20.70
C ASP A 83 -30.17 -23.35 21.30
N ASP A 84 -30.12 -22.87 22.58
CA ASP A 84 -28.88 -22.59 23.31
C ASP A 84 -27.97 -23.82 23.44
N ASP A 85 -28.54 -25.04 23.61
CA ASP A 85 -27.76 -26.28 23.74
C ASP A 85 -27.05 -26.62 22.42
N THR A 86 -27.71 -26.36 21.30
CA THR A 86 -27.11 -26.49 19.95
C THR A 86 -26.02 -25.44 19.73
N ALA A 87 -26.30 -24.16 20.05
CA ALA A 87 -25.33 -23.08 19.96
C ALA A 87 -24.07 -23.38 20.79
N SER A 88 -24.25 -23.79 22.05
CA SER A 88 -23.18 -24.18 22.97
C SER A 88 -22.25 -25.24 22.37
N LYS A 89 -22.83 -26.30 21.77
CA LYS A 89 -22.03 -27.37 21.14
C LYS A 89 -21.26 -26.89 19.93
N ILE A 90 -21.89 -26.08 19.08
CA ILE A 90 -21.23 -25.54 17.86
C ILE A 90 -20.10 -24.59 18.26
N LEU A 91 -20.33 -23.63 19.16
CA LEU A 91 -19.34 -22.69 19.63
C LEU A 91 -18.16 -23.38 20.33
N THR A 92 -18.44 -24.44 21.12
CA THR A 92 -17.37 -25.28 21.71
C THR A 92 -16.54 -25.96 20.64
N ALA A 93 -17.17 -26.49 19.58
CA ALA A 93 -16.44 -27.12 18.46
C ALA A 93 -15.61 -26.09 17.67
N LEU A 94 -16.13 -24.88 17.43
CA LEU A 94 -15.38 -23.79 16.79
C LEU A 94 -14.16 -23.37 17.62
N ASN A 95 -14.25 -23.38 18.96
CA ASN A 95 -13.09 -23.12 19.81
C ASN A 95 -12.01 -24.20 19.65
N VAL A 96 -12.39 -25.47 19.46
CA VAL A 96 -11.45 -26.55 19.17
C VAL A 96 -10.81 -26.37 17.79
N VAL A 97 -11.61 -26.06 16.77
CA VAL A 97 -11.11 -25.79 15.40
C VAL A 97 -10.10 -24.66 15.37
N GLU A 98 -10.36 -23.56 16.08
CA GLU A 98 -9.42 -22.43 16.16
C GLU A 98 -8.08 -22.85 16.79
N VAL A 99 -8.12 -23.61 17.90
CA VAL A 99 -6.92 -24.06 18.61
C VAL A 99 -6.10 -25.04 17.77
N GLU A 100 -6.77 -25.93 17.02
CA GLU A 100 -6.10 -26.89 16.13
C GLU A 100 -5.51 -26.22 14.89
N GLY A 101 -6.11 -25.12 14.41
CA GLY A 101 -5.63 -24.29 13.32
C GLY A 101 -5.93 -24.86 11.93
N HIS A 102 -5.72 -24.03 10.91
CA HIS A 102 -6.00 -24.32 9.49
C HIS A 102 -5.40 -25.64 9.01
N ALA A 103 -4.16 -25.96 9.39
CA ALA A 103 -3.46 -27.16 8.94
C ALA A 103 -4.09 -28.49 9.44
N ALA A 104 -4.95 -28.43 10.44
CA ALA A 104 -5.65 -29.57 11.02
C ALA A 104 -7.05 -29.79 10.42
N LEU A 105 -7.52 -28.86 9.57
CA LEU A 105 -8.83 -28.97 8.94
C LEU A 105 -8.96 -30.22 8.07
N PRO A 106 -10.15 -30.85 8.02
CA PRO A 106 -10.44 -31.91 7.07
C PRO A 106 -10.39 -31.39 5.64
N ASP A 107 -10.32 -32.32 4.67
CA ASP A 107 -10.35 -31.98 3.25
C ASP A 107 -11.66 -31.25 2.89
N GLY A 108 -11.55 -30.17 2.13
CA GLY A 108 -12.65 -29.31 1.71
C GLY A 108 -12.38 -28.63 0.37
N GLU A 109 -13.42 -28.04 -0.21
CA GLU A 109 -13.25 -27.22 -1.42
C GLU A 109 -12.67 -25.84 -1.06
N ASP A 110 -13.06 -25.33 0.10
CA ASP A 110 -12.65 -24.06 0.69
C ASP A 110 -12.59 -24.18 2.22
N VAL A 111 -12.09 -23.16 2.90
CA VAL A 111 -11.99 -23.13 4.36
C VAL A 111 -13.36 -23.22 5.02
N HIS A 112 -14.40 -22.64 4.44
CA HIS A 112 -15.76 -22.66 4.95
C HIS A 112 -16.33 -24.08 5.02
N GLU A 113 -16.16 -24.90 3.95
CA GLU A 113 -16.55 -26.31 3.96
C GLU A 113 -15.75 -27.13 4.97
N ALA A 114 -14.47 -26.85 5.09
CA ALA A 114 -13.58 -27.58 5.96
C ALA A 114 -13.91 -27.31 7.44
N ILE A 115 -14.20 -26.06 7.84
CA ILE A 115 -14.62 -25.70 9.19
C ILE A 115 -15.99 -26.31 9.50
N GLU A 116 -16.99 -26.16 8.62
CA GLU A 116 -18.31 -26.76 8.80
C GLU A 116 -18.21 -28.28 8.95
N THR A 117 -17.38 -28.95 8.14
CA THR A 117 -17.13 -30.39 8.22
C THR A 117 -16.54 -30.76 9.59
N ALA A 118 -15.52 -30.04 10.07
CA ALA A 118 -14.89 -30.28 11.36
C ALA A 118 -15.90 -30.13 12.53
N VAL A 119 -16.76 -29.13 12.48
CA VAL A 119 -17.82 -28.92 13.47
C VAL A 119 -18.86 -30.06 13.41
N VAL A 120 -19.30 -30.46 12.21
CA VAL A 120 -20.27 -31.57 12.07
C VAL A 120 -19.68 -32.89 12.54
N GLU A 121 -18.40 -33.17 12.31
CA GLU A 121 -17.71 -34.38 12.80
C GLU A 121 -17.67 -34.42 14.34
N GLN A 122 -17.52 -33.27 15.00
CA GLN A 122 -17.49 -33.19 16.47
C GLN A 122 -18.87 -33.19 17.11
N VAL A 123 -19.82 -32.45 16.55
CA VAL A 123 -21.15 -32.22 17.12
C VAL A 123 -22.19 -33.23 16.62
N GLY A 124 -21.96 -33.80 15.44
CA GLY A 124 -22.94 -34.58 14.70
C GLY A 124 -23.83 -33.71 13.79
N PRO A 125 -24.97 -34.24 13.28
CA PRO A 125 -25.81 -33.52 12.31
C PRO A 125 -26.32 -32.14 12.75
N ASP A 126 -26.43 -31.90 14.04
CA ASP A 126 -26.86 -30.61 14.58
C ASP A 126 -25.78 -29.53 14.38
N GLY A 127 -24.50 -29.91 14.20
CA GLY A 127 -23.41 -28.98 13.84
C GLY A 127 -23.69 -28.23 12.54
N GLY A 128 -24.33 -28.86 11.56
CA GLY A 128 -24.70 -28.21 10.29
C GLY A 128 -25.74 -27.07 10.44
N LYS A 129 -26.35 -26.89 11.63
CA LYS A 129 -27.23 -25.75 11.88
C LYS A 129 -26.49 -24.42 11.88
N MET A 130 -25.16 -24.43 12.04
CA MET A 130 -24.32 -23.21 11.91
C MET A 130 -24.48 -22.52 10.55
N HIS A 131 -24.83 -23.31 9.51
CA HIS A 131 -25.03 -22.76 8.16
C HIS A 131 -26.44 -22.25 7.91
N THR A 132 -27.34 -22.27 8.90
CA THR A 132 -28.73 -21.83 8.75
C THR A 132 -28.79 -20.36 8.36
N ALA A 133 -29.64 -20.02 7.37
CA ALA A 133 -29.87 -18.65 6.90
C ALA A 133 -28.65 -17.97 6.23
N ARG A 134 -27.59 -18.68 5.95
CA ARG A 134 -26.34 -18.20 5.36
C ARG A 134 -26.04 -18.91 4.03
N SER A 135 -25.15 -18.33 3.25
CA SER A 135 -24.51 -18.93 2.08
C SER A 135 -23.00 -18.68 2.14
N ARG A 136 -22.20 -19.53 1.51
CA ARG A 136 -20.78 -19.23 1.32
C ARG A 136 -20.52 -17.91 0.56
N ASN A 137 -21.51 -17.40 -0.18
CA ASN A 137 -21.36 -16.16 -0.93
C ASN A 137 -21.25 -14.92 -0.02
N ASP A 138 -22.10 -14.79 0.99
CA ASP A 138 -22.03 -13.69 1.96
C ASP A 138 -20.96 -13.95 3.03
N GLU A 139 -20.71 -15.22 3.37
CA GLU A 139 -19.64 -15.64 4.27
C GLU A 139 -18.26 -15.25 3.76
N VAL A 140 -17.85 -15.69 2.55
CA VAL A 140 -16.55 -15.36 1.97
C VAL A 140 -16.39 -13.84 1.77
N ALA A 141 -17.47 -13.13 1.38
CA ALA A 141 -17.43 -11.69 1.24
C ALA A 141 -17.16 -10.98 2.59
N THR A 142 -17.69 -11.54 3.68
CA THR A 142 -17.47 -11.05 5.05
C THR A 142 -16.05 -11.34 5.52
N CYS A 143 -15.57 -12.56 5.36
CA CYS A 143 -14.21 -12.96 5.77
C CYS A 143 -13.12 -12.15 5.08
N ILE A 144 -13.28 -11.88 3.77
CA ILE A 144 -12.34 -11.04 3.01
C ILE A 144 -12.32 -9.61 3.58
N ARG A 145 -13.47 -9.01 3.86
CA ARG A 145 -13.55 -7.65 4.42
C ARG A 145 -13.01 -7.61 5.84
N TYR A 146 -13.37 -8.59 6.66
CA TYR A 146 -12.90 -8.71 8.03
C TYR A 146 -11.37 -8.77 8.09
N ARG A 147 -10.73 -9.59 7.27
CA ARG A 147 -9.27 -9.68 7.22
C ARG A 147 -8.61 -8.45 6.60
N LEU A 148 -9.15 -7.96 5.48
CA LEU A 148 -8.54 -6.84 4.75
C LEU A 148 -8.52 -5.54 5.56
N ARG A 149 -9.51 -5.30 6.45
CA ARG A 149 -9.48 -4.11 7.29
C ARG A 149 -8.30 -4.10 8.27
N GLU A 150 -7.92 -5.27 8.81
CA GLU A 150 -6.74 -5.40 9.66
C GLU A 150 -5.47 -5.14 8.85
N ASP A 151 -5.37 -5.74 7.68
CA ASP A 151 -4.23 -5.53 6.78
C ASP A 151 -4.06 -4.06 6.34
N LEU A 152 -5.16 -3.35 6.10
CA LEU A 152 -5.11 -1.91 5.76
C LEU A 152 -4.73 -1.06 6.98
N LEU A 153 -5.15 -1.47 8.17
CA LEU A 153 -4.76 -0.80 9.41
C LEU A 153 -3.25 -0.95 9.65
N ASP A 154 -2.70 -2.16 9.49
CA ASP A 154 -1.27 -2.42 9.58
C ASP A 154 -0.47 -1.56 8.58
N ALA A 155 -0.96 -1.45 7.34
CA ALA A 155 -0.36 -0.58 6.34
C ALA A 155 -0.42 0.91 6.73
N ALA A 156 -1.54 1.37 7.33
CA ALA A 156 -1.68 2.74 7.79
C ALA A 156 -0.76 3.05 8.97
N VAL A 157 -0.58 2.11 9.91
CA VAL A 157 0.42 2.21 11.00
C VAL A 157 1.82 2.37 10.42
N ALA A 158 2.22 1.48 9.50
CA ALA A 158 3.54 1.53 8.88
C ALA A 158 3.82 2.88 8.16
N VAL A 159 2.80 3.44 7.49
CA VAL A 159 2.92 4.77 6.86
C VAL A 159 3.05 5.88 7.90
N CYS A 160 2.29 5.83 8.99
CA CYS A 160 2.42 6.80 10.08
C CYS A 160 3.81 6.75 10.73
N ASP A 161 4.38 5.56 10.90
CA ASP A 161 5.74 5.39 11.42
C ASP A 161 6.79 5.95 10.45
N LEU A 162 6.67 5.71 9.15
CA LEU A 162 7.55 6.33 8.16
C LEU A 162 7.43 7.86 8.15
N ARG A 163 6.23 8.41 8.28
CA ARG A 163 6.00 9.85 8.40
C ARG A 163 6.65 10.44 9.64
N ALA A 164 6.55 9.74 10.79
CA ALA A 164 7.20 10.15 12.03
C ALA A 164 8.73 10.21 11.86
N VAL A 165 9.32 9.20 11.24
CA VAL A 165 10.75 9.15 10.92
C VAL A 165 11.17 10.30 9.99
N LEU A 166 10.40 10.57 8.94
CA LEU A 166 10.68 11.68 8.03
C LEU A 166 10.55 13.03 8.72
N PHE A 167 9.57 13.19 9.61
CA PHE A 167 9.39 14.39 10.42
C PHE A 167 10.60 14.62 11.34
N GLU A 168 11.02 13.61 12.11
CA GLU A 168 12.19 13.71 13.00
C GLU A 168 13.47 14.04 12.23
N ALA A 169 13.69 13.38 11.10
CA ALA A 169 14.84 13.66 10.24
C ALA A 169 14.77 15.08 9.61
N ALA A 170 13.58 15.53 9.22
CA ALA A 170 13.38 16.88 8.69
C ALA A 170 13.63 17.96 9.74
N GLU A 171 13.18 17.74 10.98
CA GLU A 171 13.44 18.64 12.10
C GLU A 171 14.94 18.73 12.41
N ALA A 172 15.63 17.59 12.50
CA ALA A 172 17.07 17.52 12.76
C ALA A 172 17.92 18.20 11.66
N HIS A 173 17.44 18.23 10.43
CA HIS A 173 18.13 18.77 9.27
C HIS A 173 17.43 19.95 8.61
N ALA A 174 16.63 20.70 9.38
CA ALA A 174 15.86 21.85 8.89
C ALA A 174 16.76 22.94 8.26
N GLU A 175 17.96 23.12 8.78
CA GLU A 175 18.95 24.10 8.33
C GLU A 175 20.11 23.49 7.51
N THR A 176 20.16 22.16 7.35
CA THR A 176 21.21 21.49 6.59
C THR A 176 21.04 21.79 5.09
N THR A 177 21.84 22.74 4.59
CA THR A 177 21.82 23.14 3.18
C THR A 177 22.24 22.00 2.27
N MET A 178 21.49 21.76 1.20
CA MET A 178 21.78 20.75 0.18
C MET A 178 21.54 21.30 -1.23
N PRO A 179 22.17 20.67 -2.26
CA PRO A 179 21.83 21.00 -3.65
C PRO A 179 20.40 20.52 -3.96
N GLY A 180 19.59 21.38 -4.58
CA GLY A 180 18.32 20.99 -5.15
C GLY A 180 18.47 20.53 -6.59
N PHE A 181 17.57 19.69 -7.07
CA PHE A 181 17.62 19.09 -8.40
C PHE A 181 16.32 19.25 -9.16
N THR A 182 16.41 19.56 -10.45
CA THR A 182 15.36 19.35 -11.44
C THR A 182 15.99 18.69 -12.66
N HIS A 183 15.33 17.72 -13.29
CA HIS A 183 15.89 16.96 -14.42
C HIS A 183 17.22 16.26 -14.08
N LEU A 184 17.46 15.91 -12.82
CA LEU A 184 18.72 15.40 -12.28
C LEU A 184 19.92 16.37 -12.52
N GLN A 185 19.65 17.65 -12.72
CA GLN A 185 20.66 18.71 -12.83
C GLN A 185 20.58 19.61 -11.60
N HIS A 186 21.73 20.13 -11.17
CA HIS A 186 21.78 21.12 -10.10
C HIS A 186 20.84 22.27 -10.39
N ALA A 187 20.00 22.59 -9.42
CA ALA A 187 19.05 23.69 -9.47
C ALA A 187 19.36 24.67 -8.32
N GLN A 188 18.34 25.16 -7.64
CA GLN A 188 18.54 26.07 -6.52
C GLN A 188 18.93 25.31 -5.24
N PRO A 189 19.74 25.89 -4.33
CA PRO A 189 19.96 25.35 -3.01
C PRO A 189 18.65 25.23 -2.22
N THR A 190 18.55 24.18 -1.41
CA THR A 190 17.43 23.90 -0.49
C THR A 190 17.99 23.36 0.84
N THR A 191 17.14 22.81 1.71
CA THR A 191 17.58 22.08 2.91
C THR A 191 17.10 20.63 2.87
N VAL A 192 17.80 19.76 3.59
CA VAL A 192 17.41 18.36 3.77
C VAL A 192 16.03 18.30 4.43
N GLY A 193 15.78 19.14 5.44
CA GLY A 193 14.46 19.19 6.10
C GLY A 193 13.33 19.55 5.14
N HIS A 194 13.50 20.60 4.33
CA HIS A 194 12.51 20.98 3.32
C HIS A 194 12.25 19.84 2.30
N TYR A 195 13.32 19.15 1.87
CA TYR A 195 13.23 18.03 0.96
C TYR A 195 12.46 16.85 1.57
N LEU A 196 12.78 16.42 2.81
CA LEU A 196 12.11 15.30 3.48
C LEU A 196 10.63 15.59 3.77
N LEU A 197 10.27 16.81 4.11
CA LEU A 197 8.88 17.24 4.28
C LEU A 197 8.05 17.12 3.00
N SER A 198 8.67 17.11 1.83
CA SER A 198 7.95 16.86 0.56
C SER A 198 7.44 15.43 0.47
N TYR A 199 8.18 14.44 0.99
CA TYR A 199 7.74 13.05 1.08
C TYR A 199 6.77 12.83 2.23
N GLU A 200 6.99 13.48 3.39
CA GLU A 200 6.01 13.44 4.48
C GLU A 200 4.62 13.88 3.99
N SER A 201 4.56 15.01 3.31
CA SER A 201 3.29 15.52 2.75
C SER A 201 2.67 14.60 1.69
N ALA A 202 3.47 13.87 0.92
CA ALA A 202 2.95 12.89 -0.03
C ALA A 202 2.36 11.67 0.70
N LEU A 203 3.06 11.17 1.73
CA LEU A 203 2.63 10.05 2.56
C LEU A 203 1.41 10.40 3.43
N ALA A 204 1.25 11.66 3.86
CA ALA A 204 0.02 12.12 4.51
C ALA A 204 -1.20 11.87 3.62
N ARG A 205 -1.10 12.24 2.33
CA ARG A 205 -2.17 11.95 1.35
C ARG A 205 -2.35 10.46 1.06
N ASP A 206 -1.30 9.65 1.20
CA ASP A 206 -1.42 8.19 1.06
C ASP A 206 -2.08 7.57 2.30
N THR A 207 -1.83 8.12 3.51
CA THR A 207 -2.56 7.77 4.74
C THR A 207 -4.07 8.03 4.59
N GLU A 208 -4.46 9.22 4.10
CA GLU A 208 -5.86 9.56 3.83
C GLU A 208 -6.52 8.54 2.88
N ARG A 209 -5.82 8.12 1.80
CA ARG A 209 -6.34 7.12 0.87
C ARG A 209 -6.55 5.75 1.50
N LEU A 210 -5.65 5.31 2.37
CA LEU A 210 -5.78 4.03 3.09
C LEU A 210 -6.96 4.08 4.07
N LEU A 211 -7.13 5.16 4.82
CA LEU A 211 -8.26 5.35 5.74
C LEU A 211 -9.59 5.45 4.98
N ASP A 212 -9.62 6.15 3.87
CA ASP A 212 -10.79 6.20 2.98
C ASP A 212 -11.16 4.81 2.44
N ALA A 213 -10.18 4.00 2.06
CA ALA A 213 -10.43 2.63 1.62
C ALA A 213 -10.93 1.75 2.78
N PHE A 214 -10.38 1.92 3.98
CA PHE A 214 -10.82 1.22 5.19
C PHE A 214 -12.31 1.43 5.47
N GLU A 215 -12.83 2.67 5.42
CA GLU A 215 -14.25 2.96 5.63
C GLU A 215 -15.17 2.15 4.71
N ARG A 216 -14.75 1.89 3.48
CA ARG A 216 -15.53 1.11 2.50
C ARG A 216 -15.35 -0.39 2.66
N VAL A 217 -14.23 -0.83 3.19
CA VAL A 217 -14.02 -2.23 3.58
C VAL A 217 -14.85 -2.56 4.82
N ASN A 218 -14.93 -1.64 5.81
CA ASN A 218 -15.56 -1.87 7.10
C ASN A 218 -17.10 -1.85 7.07
N ARG A 219 -17.70 -2.61 6.13
CA ARG A 219 -19.14 -2.79 5.96
C ARG A 219 -19.50 -4.25 5.82
N SER A 220 -20.42 -4.75 6.66
CA SER A 220 -20.82 -6.16 6.71
C SER A 220 -21.74 -6.57 5.55
N PRO A 221 -21.37 -7.59 4.76
CA PRO A 221 -22.29 -8.24 3.81
C PRO A 221 -23.10 -9.39 4.42
N LEU A 222 -22.78 -9.86 5.65
CA LEU A 222 -23.36 -11.05 6.25
C LEU A 222 -24.89 -10.95 6.38
N GLY A 223 -25.58 -12.08 6.21
CA GLY A 223 -27.04 -12.15 6.20
C GLY A 223 -27.68 -11.82 4.85
N ALA A 224 -26.86 -11.56 3.81
CA ALA A 224 -27.32 -11.45 2.41
C ALA A 224 -27.67 -12.82 1.81
N ALA A 225 -27.26 -13.91 2.43
CA ALA A 225 -27.35 -15.29 1.96
C ALA A 225 -26.76 -15.44 0.55
N ALA A 226 -27.37 -16.23 -0.34
CA ALA A 226 -26.81 -16.43 -1.67
C ALA A 226 -26.74 -15.15 -2.51
N PHE A 227 -27.73 -14.25 -2.42
CA PHE A 227 -27.80 -12.92 -3.04
C PHE A 227 -29.16 -12.21 -2.85
N ALA A 228 -30.16 -12.90 -2.31
CA ALA A 228 -31.55 -12.41 -2.26
C ALA A 228 -32.10 -12.33 -0.82
N GLY A 229 -31.24 -12.39 0.16
CA GLY A 229 -31.63 -12.48 1.57
C GLY A 229 -32.19 -13.84 1.95
N THR A 230 -32.81 -13.91 3.12
CA THR A 230 -33.33 -15.14 3.75
C THR A 230 -34.71 -14.88 4.32
N PRO A 231 -35.60 -15.92 4.43
CA PRO A 231 -36.88 -15.81 5.14
C PRO A 231 -36.77 -15.91 6.65
N PHE A 232 -35.58 -16.21 7.18
CA PHE A 232 -35.36 -16.26 8.62
C PHE A 232 -35.26 -14.83 9.21
N ASP A 233 -35.62 -14.67 10.44
CA ASP A 233 -35.50 -13.41 11.18
C ASP A 233 -34.07 -13.29 11.70
N VAL A 234 -33.14 -12.89 10.82
CA VAL A 234 -31.73 -12.72 11.15
C VAL A 234 -31.45 -11.26 11.49
N ASP A 235 -30.68 -11.02 12.54
CA ASP A 235 -30.21 -9.69 12.94
C ASP A 235 -28.84 -9.41 12.33
N ARG A 236 -28.83 -8.71 11.18
CA ARG A 236 -27.62 -8.35 10.44
C ARG A 236 -26.81 -7.25 11.14
N GLU A 237 -27.48 -6.37 11.84
CA GLU A 237 -26.88 -5.32 12.65
C GLU A 237 -26.12 -5.94 13.83
N ARG A 238 -26.69 -6.94 14.49
CA ARG A 238 -26.05 -7.66 15.59
C ARG A 238 -24.79 -8.39 15.13
N THR A 239 -24.83 -9.08 13.99
CA THR A 239 -23.61 -9.72 13.44
C THR A 239 -22.56 -8.70 13.02
N ALA A 240 -22.95 -7.53 12.51
CA ALA A 240 -22.03 -6.46 12.18
C ALA A 240 -21.35 -5.89 13.43
N GLU A 241 -22.10 -5.66 14.50
CA GLU A 241 -21.61 -5.20 15.81
C GLU A 241 -20.59 -6.19 16.40
N LEU A 242 -20.95 -7.48 16.52
CA LEU A 242 -20.06 -8.53 17.03
C LEU A 242 -18.75 -8.68 16.21
N LEU A 243 -18.79 -8.34 14.93
CA LEU A 243 -17.62 -8.37 14.04
C LEU A 243 -16.91 -7.02 13.92
N GLY A 244 -17.41 -5.96 14.58
CA GLY A 244 -16.82 -4.62 14.54
C GLY A 244 -16.94 -3.92 13.19
N PHE A 245 -17.99 -4.20 12.40
CA PHE A 245 -18.30 -3.46 11.19
C PHE A 245 -19.17 -2.24 11.52
N ASP A 246 -18.88 -1.10 10.90
CA ASP A 246 -19.64 0.14 11.13
C ASP A 246 -21.04 0.12 10.55
N GLU A 247 -21.24 -0.60 9.44
CA GLU A 247 -22.49 -0.60 8.69
C GLU A 247 -22.80 -1.97 8.07
N VAL A 248 -24.05 -2.18 7.70
CA VAL A 248 -24.53 -3.32 6.92
C VAL A 248 -24.75 -2.92 5.47
N ILE A 249 -24.27 -3.71 4.51
CA ILE A 249 -24.60 -3.53 3.09
C ILE A 249 -26.04 -3.97 2.85
N THR A 250 -26.94 -3.03 2.66
CA THR A 250 -28.39 -3.24 2.67
C THR A 250 -28.93 -4.08 1.51
N ASN A 251 -28.34 -3.95 0.32
CA ASN A 251 -28.76 -4.73 -0.84
C ASN A 251 -28.03 -6.07 -0.89
N ALA A 252 -28.76 -7.18 -0.70
CA ALA A 252 -28.19 -8.52 -0.64
C ALA A 252 -27.39 -8.92 -1.92
N THR A 253 -27.86 -8.51 -3.10
CA THR A 253 -27.12 -8.78 -4.35
C THR A 253 -25.81 -8.00 -4.41
N ASP A 254 -25.81 -6.77 -3.94
CA ASP A 254 -24.61 -5.95 -3.85
C ASP A 254 -23.63 -6.50 -2.80
N ALA A 255 -24.13 -6.89 -1.65
CA ALA A 255 -23.35 -7.46 -0.54
C ALA A 255 -22.48 -8.64 -0.99
N VAL A 256 -23.03 -9.55 -1.82
CA VAL A 256 -22.26 -10.70 -2.32
C VAL A 256 -21.45 -10.41 -3.58
N ALA A 257 -21.83 -9.38 -4.36
CA ALA A 257 -21.20 -9.08 -5.65
C ALA A 257 -20.05 -8.09 -5.55
N ALA A 258 -20.10 -7.15 -4.58
CA ALA A 258 -19.16 -6.05 -4.47
C ALA A 258 -17.74 -6.55 -4.23
N ARG A 259 -16.81 -6.10 -5.08
CA ARG A 259 -15.35 -6.27 -4.95
C ARG A 259 -14.62 -4.97 -5.32
N ASP A 260 -15.35 -3.87 -5.44
CA ASP A 260 -14.83 -2.51 -5.65
C ASP A 260 -13.95 -2.06 -4.48
N PHE A 261 -14.26 -2.49 -3.25
CA PHE A 261 -13.42 -2.27 -2.09
C PHE A 261 -12.02 -2.89 -2.24
N LEU A 262 -11.86 -4.04 -2.90
CA LEU A 262 -10.56 -4.62 -3.24
C LEU A 262 -9.80 -3.74 -4.24
N VAL A 263 -10.51 -3.21 -5.24
CA VAL A 263 -9.92 -2.32 -6.27
C VAL A 263 -9.43 -1.02 -5.62
N GLU A 264 -10.22 -0.45 -4.73
CA GLU A 264 -9.88 0.78 -4.02
C GLU A 264 -8.68 0.59 -3.10
N SER A 265 -8.68 -0.47 -2.30
CA SER A 265 -7.53 -0.83 -1.45
C SER A 265 -6.25 -1.06 -2.26
N ALA A 266 -6.32 -1.84 -3.34
CA ALA A 266 -5.19 -2.07 -4.22
C ALA A 266 -4.71 -0.79 -4.92
N ALA A 267 -5.61 0.14 -5.25
CA ALA A 267 -5.26 1.42 -5.85
C ALA A 267 -4.59 2.36 -4.84
N ALA A 268 -5.05 2.40 -3.59
CA ALA A 268 -4.42 3.15 -2.51
C ALA A 268 -2.99 2.63 -2.24
N LEU A 269 -2.82 1.31 -2.13
CA LEU A 269 -1.52 0.67 -1.96
C LEU A 269 -0.59 0.90 -3.17
N ALA A 270 -1.11 0.89 -4.40
CA ALA A 270 -0.32 1.20 -5.60
C ALA A 270 0.12 2.67 -5.65
N ALA A 271 -0.70 3.60 -5.14
CA ALA A 271 -0.32 5.01 -5.00
C ALA A 271 0.80 5.16 -3.97
N LEU A 272 0.66 4.56 -2.78
CA LEU A 272 1.67 4.52 -1.74
C LEU A 272 2.99 3.94 -2.26
N SER A 273 2.95 2.78 -2.92
CA SER A 273 4.16 2.15 -3.47
C SER A 273 4.87 3.03 -4.51
N THR A 274 4.12 3.87 -5.24
CA THR A 274 4.69 4.85 -6.16
C THR A 274 5.42 5.98 -5.41
N THR A 275 4.89 6.45 -4.29
CA THR A 275 5.56 7.42 -3.40
C THR A 275 6.84 6.81 -2.83
N LEU A 276 6.77 5.58 -2.31
CA LEU A 276 7.94 4.84 -1.81
C LEU A 276 9.01 4.63 -2.89
N SER A 277 8.60 4.33 -4.12
CA SER A 277 9.52 4.17 -5.25
C SER A 277 10.29 5.47 -5.55
N GLY A 278 9.62 6.63 -5.44
CA GLY A 278 10.27 7.94 -5.58
C GLY A 278 11.30 8.18 -4.48
N LEU A 279 10.91 7.97 -3.22
CA LEU A 279 11.80 8.10 -2.06
C LEU A 279 13.01 7.17 -2.20
N ALA A 280 12.79 5.92 -2.57
CA ALA A 280 13.85 4.93 -2.75
C ALA A 280 14.82 5.31 -3.86
N GLU A 281 14.33 5.81 -5.00
CA GLU A 281 15.18 6.30 -6.10
C GLU A 281 16.09 7.43 -5.63
N ASP A 282 15.54 8.41 -4.91
CA ASP A 282 16.31 9.55 -4.42
C ASP A 282 17.35 9.12 -3.38
N VAL A 283 17.01 8.20 -2.46
CA VAL A 283 17.97 7.63 -1.49
C VAL A 283 19.11 6.93 -2.21
N ILE A 284 18.84 6.15 -3.27
CA ILE A 284 19.86 5.48 -4.09
C ILE A 284 20.78 6.51 -4.76
N LEU A 285 20.21 7.56 -5.36
CA LEU A 285 20.96 8.62 -6.02
C LEU A 285 21.82 9.40 -5.01
N PHE A 286 21.27 9.74 -3.86
CA PHE A 286 21.99 10.47 -2.81
C PHE A 286 23.10 9.63 -2.18
N ALA A 287 22.87 8.34 -1.99
CA ALA A 287 23.92 7.41 -1.55
C ALA A 287 25.05 7.32 -2.58
N ASN A 288 24.73 7.29 -3.88
CA ASN A 288 25.72 7.28 -4.97
C ASN A 288 26.55 8.57 -5.00
N GLN A 289 25.93 9.73 -4.73
CA GLN A 289 26.61 11.04 -4.69
C GLN A 289 27.39 11.25 -3.37
N GLY A 290 27.23 10.37 -2.38
CA GLY A 290 27.86 10.53 -1.06
C GLY A 290 27.18 11.57 -0.18
N TYR A 291 25.95 11.97 -0.48
CA TYR A 291 25.15 12.92 0.31
C TYR A 291 24.56 12.27 1.57
N LEU A 292 24.28 10.97 1.49
CA LEU A 292 23.88 10.16 2.64
C LEU A 292 24.57 8.80 2.64
N ALA A 293 24.65 8.17 3.81
CA ALA A 293 25.08 6.80 4.00
C ALA A 293 24.02 6.02 4.75
N LEU A 294 23.58 4.90 4.19
CA LEU A 294 22.69 3.96 4.88
C LEU A 294 23.46 3.20 5.97
N SER A 295 22.77 2.73 7.00
CA SER A 295 23.37 1.82 8.00
C SER A 295 23.66 0.43 7.39
N ASP A 296 24.44 -0.38 8.09
CA ASP A 296 24.77 -1.74 7.63
C ASP A 296 23.54 -2.65 7.62
N ASP A 297 22.56 -2.38 8.49
CA ASP A 297 21.32 -3.16 8.59
C ASP A 297 20.39 -2.97 7.39
N TYR A 298 20.54 -1.84 6.66
CA TYR A 298 19.72 -1.49 5.47
C TYR A 298 20.57 -1.41 4.18
N SER A 299 21.65 -2.16 4.12
CA SER A 299 22.53 -2.22 2.96
C SER A 299 23.25 -3.55 2.89
N SER A 300 23.75 -3.93 1.73
CA SER A 300 24.56 -5.12 1.59
C SER A 300 25.99 -4.80 1.14
N THR A 301 26.90 -5.76 1.33
CA THR A 301 28.25 -5.67 0.85
C THR A 301 28.45 -6.56 -0.38
N SER A 302 29.39 -6.22 -1.23
CA SER A 302 29.78 -7.06 -2.36
C SER A 302 30.53 -8.31 -1.91
N SER A 303 30.21 -9.46 -2.50
CA SER A 303 30.92 -10.73 -2.24
C SER A 303 32.39 -10.71 -2.65
N ILE A 304 32.80 -9.76 -3.51
CA ILE A 304 34.17 -9.67 -4.07
C ILE A 304 34.86 -8.34 -3.78
N MET A 305 34.09 -7.28 -3.49
CA MET A 305 34.61 -5.93 -3.23
C MET A 305 34.26 -5.52 -1.80
N PRO A 306 35.14 -5.78 -0.81
CA PRO A 306 34.80 -5.60 0.62
C PRO A 306 34.53 -4.15 1.03
N GLN A 307 34.96 -3.18 0.23
CA GLN A 307 34.71 -1.75 0.46
C GLN A 307 33.38 -1.27 -0.11
N LYS A 308 32.69 -2.12 -0.91
CA LYS A 308 31.45 -1.72 -1.60
C LYS A 308 30.24 -1.95 -0.70
N LYS A 309 29.49 -0.89 -0.47
CA LYS A 309 28.21 -0.89 0.24
C LYS A 309 27.10 -0.54 -0.75
N ASN A 310 26.10 -1.39 -0.85
CA ASN A 310 25.02 -1.25 -1.84
C ASN A 310 23.72 -0.80 -1.13
N PRO A 311 22.96 0.13 -1.73
CA PRO A 311 21.61 0.50 -1.26
C PRO A 311 20.54 -0.45 -1.80
N ASP A 312 20.84 -1.77 -1.88
CA ASP A 312 19.99 -2.77 -2.53
C ASP A 312 18.65 -3.00 -1.82
N THR A 313 18.57 -2.72 -0.54
CA THR A 313 17.30 -2.67 0.19
C THR A 313 16.34 -1.66 -0.44
N PHE A 314 16.82 -0.45 -0.75
CA PHE A 314 16.02 0.57 -1.43
C PHE A 314 15.76 0.24 -2.91
N GLU A 315 16.61 -0.55 -3.56
CA GLU A 315 16.30 -1.09 -4.90
C GLU A 315 15.09 -2.02 -4.86
N LEU A 316 14.93 -2.84 -3.80
CA LEU A 316 13.76 -3.68 -3.59
C LEU A 316 12.52 -2.85 -3.25
N VAL A 317 12.61 -1.88 -2.35
CA VAL A 317 11.51 -0.92 -2.07
C VAL A 317 11.03 -0.27 -3.37
N ARG A 318 11.93 0.20 -4.21
CA ARG A 318 11.60 0.78 -5.52
C ARG A 318 10.86 -0.20 -6.43
N SER A 319 11.22 -1.49 -6.40
CA SER A 319 10.64 -2.50 -7.31
C SER A 319 9.20 -2.88 -6.96
N VAL A 320 8.79 -2.77 -5.69
CA VAL A 320 7.43 -3.12 -5.21
C VAL A 320 6.34 -2.34 -5.95
N ALA A 321 6.61 -1.11 -6.40
CA ALA A 321 5.66 -0.33 -7.18
C ALA A 321 5.26 -1.01 -8.51
N GLY A 322 6.18 -1.76 -9.11
CA GLY A 322 5.90 -2.57 -10.31
C GLY A 322 4.94 -3.71 -10.02
N ASP A 323 5.16 -4.42 -8.93
CA ASP A 323 4.34 -5.56 -8.50
C ASP A 323 2.93 -5.10 -8.08
N ALA A 324 2.83 -4.01 -7.31
CA ALA A 324 1.56 -3.42 -6.92
C ALA A 324 0.72 -2.96 -8.13
N SER A 325 1.34 -2.30 -9.12
CA SER A 325 0.68 -1.89 -10.36
C SER A 325 0.23 -3.10 -11.21
N GLY A 326 1.04 -4.15 -11.26
CA GLY A 326 0.73 -5.41 -11.94
C GLY A 326 -0.48 -6.10 -11.28
N SER A 327 -0.49 -6.18 -9.96
CA SER A 327 -1.58 -6.77 -9.17
C SER A 327 -2.90 -6.00 -9.33
N LEU A 328 -2.88 -4.66 -9.26
CA LEU A 328 -4.06 -3.84 -9.54
C LEU A 328 -4.61 -4.09 -10.95
N THR A 329 -3.74 -4.19 -11.95
CA THR A 329 -4.14 -4.50 -13.33
C THR A 329 -4.75 -5.90 -13.43
N GLY A 330 -4.17 -6.89 -12.77
CA GLY A 330 -4.67 -8.27 -12.68
C GLY A 330 -6.07 -8.31 -12.04
N LEU A 331 -6.25 -7.63 -10.91
CA LEU A 331 -7.52 -7.51 -10.20
C LEU A 331 -8.61 -6.90 -11.10
N LEU A 332 -8.34 -5.76 -11.71
CA LEU A 332 -9.28 -5.10 -12.66
C LEU A 332 -9.64 -6.02 -13.83
N THR A 333 -8.68 -6.78 -14.33
CA THR A 333 -8.89 -7.72 -15.44
C THR A 333 -9.77 -8.89 -15.01
N THR A 334 -9.58 -9.42 -13.81
CA THR A 334 -10.40 -10.49 -13.22
C THR A 334 -11.86 -10.03 -13.05
N LEU A 335 -12.06 -8.84 -12.50
CA LEU A 335 -13.41 -8.34 -12.16
C LEU A 335 -14.20 -7.83 -13.37
N LYS A 336 -13.51 -7.42 -14.44
CA LYS A 336 -14.13 -6.78 -15.60
C LYS A 336 -15.15 -7.70 -16.28
N GLY A 337 -16.38 -7.20 -16.41
CA GLY A 337 -17.44 -7.88 -17.19
C GLY A 337 -18.10 -9.05 -16.46
N LEU A 338 -17.81 -9.32 -15.20
CA LEU A 338 -18.51 -10.31 -14.41
C LEU A 338 -19.98 -9.92 -14.21
N PRO A 339 -20.93 -10.88 -14.34
CA PRO A 339 -22.31 -10.65 -13.94
C PRO A 339 -22.41 -10.37 -12.44
N ARG A 340 -23.49 -9.69 -12.02
CA ARG A 340 -23.79 -9.47 -10.60
C ARG A 340 -24.00 -10.80 -9.84
N ALA A 341 -24.02 -10.72 -8.53
CA ALA A 341 -23.96 -11.80 -7.54
C ALA A 341 -22.58 -12.49 -7.54
N TYR A 342 -22.53 -13.79 -7.37
CA TYR A 342 -21.28 -14.52 -7.23
C TYR A 342 -20.90 -15.28 -8.51
N ASN A 343 -19.63 -15.24 -8.86
CA ASN A 343 -19.02 -16.06 -9.91
C ASN A 343 -17.69 -16.59 -9.38
N ARG A 344 -17.30 -17.79 -9.77
CA ARG A 344 -16.06 -18.43 -9.29
C ARG A 344 -14.79 -17.65 -9.62
N ASP A 345 -14.83 -16.80 -10.63
CA ASP A 345 -13.74 -15.86 -10.97
C ASP A 345 -13.31 -14.99 -9.78
N LEU A 346 -14.22 -14.69 -8.86
CA LEU A 346 -13.93 -13.89 -7.66
C LEU A 346 -12.88 -14.52 -6.74
N GLN A 347 -12.72 -15.86 -6.78
CA GLN A 347 -11.65 -16.57 -6.08
C GLN A 347 -10.26 -16.09 -6.52
N ASN A 348 -10.10 -15.69 -7.78
CA ASN A 348 -8.84 -15.19 -8.33
C ASN A 348 -8.62 -13.68 -8.10
N ALA A 349 -9.53 -12.99 -7.43
CA ALA A 349 -9.40 -11.56 -7.16
C ALA A 349 -8.54 -11.27 -5.91
N THR A 350 -8.76 -12.01 -4.83
CA THR A 350 -8.12 -11.79 -3.53
C THR A 350 -6.59 -11.95 -3.52
N PRO A 351 -5.97 -12.92 -4.22
CA PRO A 351 -4.51 -13.06 -4.22
C PRO A 351 -3.76 -11.80 -4.67
N HIS A 352 -4.35 -11.02 -5.60
CA HIS A 352 -3.77 -9.76 -6.05
C HIS A 352 -3.68 -8.73 -4.92
N VAL A 353 -4.68 -8.66 -4.05
CA VAL A 353 -4.72 -7.69 -2.94
C VAL A 353 -3.82 -8.15 -1.82
N TRP A 354 -3.87 -9.45 -1.46
CA TRP A 354 -3.02 -10.00 -0.40
C TRP A 354 -1.54 -9.81 -0.69
N ALA A 355 -1.09 -10.17 -1.88
CA ALA A 355 0.30 -9.96 -2.28
C ALA A 355 0.71 -8.47 -2.27
N THR A 356 -0.23 -7.58 -2.63
CA THR A 356 0.06 -6.14 -2.66
C THR A 356 0.19 -5.55 -1.26
N VAL A 357 -0.75 -5.87 -0.35
CA VAL A 357 -0.72 -5.30 0.99
C VAL A 357 0.51 -5.76 1.76
N ASP A 358 0.86 -7.06 1.68
CA ASP A 358 2.05 -7.59 2.35
C ASP A 358 3.32 -6.91 1.84
N ALA A 359 3.51 -6.87 0.51
CA ALA A 359 4.72 -6.30 -0.08
C ALA A 359 4.86 -4.78 0.17
N VAL A 360 3.74 -4.03 0.13
CA VAL A 360 3.77 -2.57 0.32
C VAL A 360 3.96 -2.21 1.79
N THR A 361 3.33 -2.96 2.72
CA THR A 361 3.53 -2.75 4.17
C THR A 361 4.98 -3.03 4.56
N GLU A 362 5.54 -4.18 4.15
CA GLU A 362 6.95 -4.53 4.41
C GLU A 362 7.91 -3.49 3.81
N ALA A 363 7.67 -3.04 2.57
CA ALA A 363 8.49 -2.02 1.94
C ALA A 363 8.43 -0.67 2.68
N THR A 364 7.28 -0.32 3.27
CA THR A 364 7.10 0.91 4.06
C THR A 364 7.90 0.83 5.37
N GLU A 365 7.80 -0.28 6.10
CA GLU A 365 8.56 -0.52 7.33
C GLU A 365 10.07 -0.48 7.08
N VAL A 366 10.52 -1.13 6.01
CA VAL A 366 11.93 -1.16 5.61
C VAL A 366 12.42 0.23 5.21
N ALA A 367 11.60 1.02 4.49
CA ALA A 367 11.93 2.40 4.15
C ALA A 367 12.04 3.28 5.41
N ALA A 368 11.14 3.11 6.38
CA ALA A 368 11.19 3.82 7.66
C ALA A 368 12.50 3.54 8.40
N GLY A 369 12.86 2.27 8.59
CA GLY A 369 14.10 1.89 9.25
C GLY A 369 15.35 2.37 8.51
N GLY A 370 15.34 2.31 7.18
CA GLY A 370 16.44 2.80 6.35
C GLY A 370 16.65 4.30 6.44
N VAL A 371 15.58 5.11 6.46
CA VAL A 371 15.65 6.57 6.63
C VAL A 371 16.04 6.93 8.06
N ALA A 372 15.47 6.26 9.08
CA ALA A 372 15.76 6.53 10.49
C ALA A 372 17.24 6.33 10.84
N THR A 373 17.92 5.42 10.15
CA THR A 373 19.33 5.07 10.42
C THR A 373 20.31 5.67 9.42
N ALA A 374 19.83 6.43 8.43
CA ALA A 374 20.66 7.10 7.46
C ALA A 374 21.47 8.24 8.11
N THR A 375 22.68 8.46 7.62
CA THR A 375 23.53 9.57 8.05
C THR A 375 23.74 10.53 6.89
N TRP A 376 23.33 11.79 7.06
CA TRP A 376 23.53 12.84 6.08
C TRP A 376 24.93 13.43 6.18
N ASN A 377 25.60 13.56 5.03
CA ASN A 377 26.97 14.12 4.94
C ASN A 377 26.87 15.63 4.73
N GLU A 378 26.71 16.38 5.83
CA GLU A 378 26.51 17.82 5.82
C GLU A 378 27.65 18.59 5.13
N GLU A 379 28.91 18.11 5.27
CA GLU A 379 30.07 18.74 4.65
C GLU A 379 29.99 18.64 3.11
N THR A 380 29.67 17.43 2.59
CA THR A 380 29.52 17.20 1.17
C THR A 380 28.32 17.97 0.60
N LEU A 381 27.18 17.95 1.33
CA LEU A 381 25.96 18.65 0.92
C LEU A 381 26.20 20.16 0.82
N ALA A 382 26.83 20.77 1.82
CA ALA A 382 27.13 22.20 1.82
C ALA A 382 28.12 22.57 0.70
N ALA A 383 29.13 21.73 0.45
CA ALA A 383 30.10 21.97 -0.64
C ALA A 383 29.44 21.93 -2.03
N GLU A 384 28.50 21.00 -2.23
CA GLU A 384 27.84 20.83 -3.53
C GLU A 384 26.63 21.79 -3.72
N ALA A 385 26.09 22.38 -2.66
CA ALA A 385 24.93 23.25 -2.73
C ALA A 385 25.16 24.50 -3.61
N GLY A 386 26.42 24.99 -3.69
CA GLY A 386 26.80 26.13 -4.53
C GLY A 386 27.26 25.76 -5.93
N SER A 387 27.49 24.45 -6.20
CA SER A 387 28.08 23.98 -7.46
C SER A 387 27.27 24.38 -8.68
N ASN A 388 27.96 24.58 -9.81
CA ASN A 388 27.36 24.93 -11.10
C ASN A 388 26.54 26.24 -11.09
N PHE A 389 26.95 27.20 -10.27
CA PHE A 389 26.24 28.48 -10.12
C PHE A 389 24.75 28.31 -9.74
N SER A 390 24.46 27.37 -8.85
CA SER A 390 23.08 27.07 -8.37
C SER A 390 22.41 28.27 -7.70
N THR A 391 23.17 29.23 -7.21
CA THR A 391 22.71 30.50 -6.62
C THR A 391 22.33 31.57 -7.64
N ALA A 392 22.52 31.33 -8.93
CA ALA A 392 22.26 32.25 -10.03
C ALA A 392 20.90 32.95 -9.96
N THR A 393 19.85 32.17 -9.67
CA THR A 393 18.48 32.71 -9.54
C THR A 393 18.37 33.73 -8.40
N GLY A 394 19.06 33.52 -7.27
CA GLY A 394 19.06 34.48 -6.13
C GLY A 394 19.60 35.83 -6.55
N VAL A 395 20.66 35.88 -7.35
CA VAL A 395 21.22 37.13 -7.90
C VAL A 395 20.25 37.79 -8.89
N ALA A 396 19.60 36.99 -9.78
CA ALA A 396 18.60 37.53 -10.70
C ALA A 396 17.38 38.10 -9.98
N ASP A 397 16.91 37.42 -8.93
CA ASP A 397 15.80 37.86 -8.08
C ASP A 397 16.17 39.18 -7.37
N LEU A 398 17.38 39.28 -6.82
CA LEU A 398 17.88 40.49 -6.18
C LEU A 398 17.87 41.72 -7.12
N LEU A 399 18.35 41.53 -8.37
CA LEU A 399 18.32 42.58 -9.39
C LEU A 399 16.89 42.94 -9.81
N ALA A 400 16.00 41.95 -9.89
CA ALA A 400 14.58 42.18 -10.19
C ALA A 400 13.88 42.97 -9.06
N MET A 401 14.17 42.66 -7.79
CA MET A 401 13.69 43.38 -6.63
C MET A 401 14.20 44.84 -6.62
N ALA A 402 15.39 45.07 -7.15
CA ALA A 402 15.94 46.43 -7.34
C ALA A 402 15.28 47.19 -8.51
N GLY A 403 14.30 46.59 -9.19
CA GLY A 403 13.49 47.24 -10.23
C GLY A 403 13.90 46.93 -11.67
N LEU A 404 14.86 46.05 -11.89
CA LEU A 404 15.18 45.60 -13.24
C LEU A 404 14.13 44.64 -13.79
N PRO A 405 13.82 44.70 -15.09
CA PRO A 405 13.01 43.63 -15.71
C PRO A 405 13.68 42.27 -15.52
N PHE A 406 12.94 41.23 -15.12
CA PHE A 406 13.49 39.89 -14.83
C PHE A 406 14.31 39.34 -15.99
N ARG A 407 13.88 39.57 -17.25
CA ARG A 407 14.65 39.13 -18.45
C ARG A 407 16.03 39.76 -18.53
N THR A 408 16.15 41.03 -18.17
CA THR A 408 17.43 41.76 -18.13
C THR A 408 18.29 41.24 -16.97
N ALA A 409 17.71 41.04 -15.78
CA ALA A 409 18.39 40.43 -14.64
C ALA A 409 18.92 39.02 -14.99
N HIS A 410 18.10 38.21 -15.65
CA HIS A 410 18.50 36.89 -16.14
C HIS A 410 19.65 36.97 -17.16
N GLU A 411 19.63 37.92 -18.08
CA GLU A 411 20.72 38.11 -19.07
C GLU A 411 22.05 38.48 -18.41
N VAL A 412 22.02 39.34 -17.38
CA VAL A 412 23.20 39.66 -16.58
C VAL A 412 23.78 38.40 -15.95
N VAL A 413 22.94 37.59 -15.28
CA VAL A 413 23.39 36.38 -14.59
C VAL A 413 23.86 35.30 -15.57
N ALA A 414 23.22 35.16 -16.73
CA ALA A 414 23.67 34.26 -17.79
C ALA A 414 25.07 34.67 -18.32
N THR A 415 25.29 35.97 -18.56
CA THR A 415 26.59 36.53 -18.98
C THR A 415 27.65 36.30 -17.91
N ALA A 416 27.30 36.45 -16.62
CA ALA A 416 28.22 36.16 -15.52
C ALA A 416 28.64 34.68 -15.50
N GLY A 417 27.70 33.76 -15.73
CA GLY A 417 28.01 32.33 -15.89
C GLY A 417 28.95 32.02 -17.06
N GLU A 418 28.76 32.71 -18.20
CA GLU A 418 29.64 32.57 -19.35
C GLU A 418 31.06 33.10 -19.05
N LEU A 419 31.18 34.23 -18.38
CA LEU A 419 32.48 34.84 -17.98
C LEU A 419 33.20 33.91 -16.98
N ALA A 420 32.52 33.41 -15.97
CA ALA A 420 33.08 32.48 -15.00
C ALA A 420 33.56 31.19 -15.64
N SER A 421 32.74 30.61 -16.54
CA SER A 421 33.11 29.41 -17.30
C SER A 421 34.35 29.62 -18.22
N ALA A 422 34.50 30.80 -18.82
CA ALA A 422 35.63 31.13 -19.66
C ALA A 422 36.96 31.23 -18.87
N THR A 423 36.89 31.49 -17.57
CA THR A 423 38.05 31.61 -16.68
C THR A 423 38.24 30.42 -15.74
N ASP A 424 37.37 29.39 -15.84
CA ASP A 424 37.36 28.22 -14.96
C ASP A 424 37.28 28.62 -13.47
N THR A 425 36.38 29.57 -13.19
CA THR A 425 36.13 30.09 -11.83
C THR A 425 34.65 30.06 -11.51
N GLU A 426 34.30 30.10 -10.22
CA GLU A 426 32.92 30.33 -9.78
C GLU A 426 32.57 31.83 -9.88
N PRO A 427 31.28 32.17 -10.19
CA PRO A 427 30.85 33.56 -10.23
C PRO A 427 30.96 34.23 -8.85
N ASP A 428 31.73 35.32 -8.82
CA ASP A 428 31.84 36.19 -7.64
C ASP A 428 31.29 37.60 -7.94
N TYR A 429 31.34 38.49 -6.96
CA TYR A 429 30.86 39.86 -7.10
C TYR A 429 31.50 40.55 -8.31
N ALA A 430 32.82 40.35 -8.56
CA ALA A 430 33.51 41.03 -9.64
C ALA A 430 33.03 40.59 -11.01
N ILE A 431 32.77 39.30 -11.17
CA ILE A 431 32.22 38.69 -12.41
C ILE A 431 30.78 39.17 -12.64
N ILE A 432 29.94 39.24 -11.57
CA ILE A 432 28.58 39.76 -11.67
C ILE A 432 28.58 41.25 -12.04
N ASP A 433 29.50 42.03 -11.47
CA ASP A 433 29.67 43.46 -11.79
C ASP A 433 30.09 43.67 -13.24
N GLU A 434 31.10 42.90 -13.72
CA GLU A 434 31.55 42.95 -15.12
C GLU A 434 30.41 42.59 -16.09
N ALA A 435 29.63 41.52 -15.79
CA ALA A 435 28.45 41.14 -16.56
C ALA A 435 27.40 42.23 -16.61
N THR A 436 27.18 42.90 -15.45
CA THR A 436 26.23 44.01 -15.35
C THR A 436 26.67 45.21 -16.18
N GLU A 437 27.95 45.57 -16.14
CA GLU A 437 28.51 46.64 -17.00
C GLU A 437 28.39 46.30 -18.50
N GLN A 438 28.59 45.04 -18.90
CA GLN A 438 28.42 44.62 -20.27
C GLN A 438 26.97 44.74 -20.77
N ILE A 439 26.00 44.41 -19.96
CA ILE A 439 24.57 44.40 -20.32
C ILE A 439 23.90 45.78 -20.15
N LEU A 440 24.19 46.45 -19.04
CA LEU A 440 23.49 47.68 -18.62
C LEU A 440 24.34 48.95 -18.86
N GLY A 441 25.66 48.83 -19.03
CA GLY A 441 26.58 49.95 -19.16
C GLY A 441 26.90 50.65 -17.83
N GLU A 442 26.49 50.07 -16.70
CA GLU A 442 26.72 50.61 -15.36
C GLU A 442 27.07 49.46 -14.40
N SER A 443 27.87 49.77 -13.35
CA SER A 443 28.21 48.83 -12.28
C SER A 443 26.96 48.34 -11.54
N ILE A 444 26.98 47.08 -11.09
CA ILE A 444 25.90 46.50 -10.24
C ILE A 444 25.66 47.36 -8.98
N ALA A 445 26.67 48.07 -8.47
CA ALA A 445 26.56 48.94 -7.33
C ALA A 445 25.56 50.12 -7.54
N ALA A 446 25.16 50.39 -8.79
CA ALA A 446 24.10 51.37 -9.08
C ALA A 446 22.68 50.83 -8.72
N TYR A 447 22.52 49.52 -8.57
CA TYR A 447 21.25 48.84 -8.35
C TYR A 447 21.16 48.21 -6.97
N VAL A 448 22.23 47.51 -6.54
CA VAL A 448 22.26 46.76 -5.26
C VAL A 448 23.61 46.90 -4.58
N GLU A 449 23.58 46.83 -3.22
CA GLU A 449 24.81 46.86 -2.43
C GLU A 449 25.63 45.56 -2.62
N ARG A 450 26.93 45.68 -2.50
CA ARG A 450 27.86 44.56 -2.65
C ARG A 450 27.55 43.40 -1.70
N GLU A 451 27.28 43.72 -0.44
CA GLU A 451 26.95 42.73 0.60
C GLU A 451 25.70 41.87 0.22
N ALA A 452 24.70 42.51 -0.40
CA ALA A 452 23.50 41.79 -0.87
C ALA A 452 23.80 40.80 -1.99
N VAL A 453 24.72 41.14 -2.91
CA VAL A 453 25.17 40.23 -3.98
C VAL A 453 25.96 39.07 -3.39
N GLU A 454 26.89 39.33 -2.48
CA GLU A 454 27.69 38.31 -1.81
C GLU A 454 26.79 37.36 -1.00
N THR A 455 25.76 37.88 -0.33
CA THR A 455 24.72 37.10 0.35
C THR A 455 23.92 36.23 -0.63
N ALA A 456 23.51 36.77 -1.77
CA ALA A 456 22.77 35.99 -2.78
C ALA A 456 23.63 34.89 -3.44
N LEU A 457 24.96 35.03 -3.45
CA LEU A 457 25.90 34.02 -3.95
C LEU A 457 26.23 32.93 -2.92
N ASP A 458 25.99 33.16 -1.63
CA ASP A 458 26.16 32.16 -0.58
C ASP A 458 24.98 31.17 -0.58
N PRO A 459 25.20 29.84 -0.69
CA PRO A 459 24.10 28.88 -0.78
C PRO A 459 23.17 28.89 0.43
N ALA A 460 23.71 28.99 1.65
CA ALA A 460 22.90 28.97 2.86
C ALA A 460 22.08 30.28 3.01
N ALA A 461 22.70 31.42 2.71
CA ALA A 461 22.00 32.70 2.68
C ALA A 461 20.96 32.74 1.54
N SER A 462 21.26 32.14 0.39
CA SER A 462 20.32 31.99 -0.73
C SER A 462 19.08 31.15 -0.34
N VAL A 463 19.22 30.12 0.49
CA VAL A 463 18.09 29.38 1.10
C VAL A 463 17.27 30.31 1.98
N THR A 464 17.90 31.06 2.88
CA THR A 464 17.24 31.95 3.81
C THR A 464 16.44 33.09 3.12
N MET A 465 16.86 33.53 1.93
CA MET A 465 16.12 34.51 1.13
C MET A 465 14.77 33.99 0.58
N ARG A 466 14.49 32.71 0.63
CA ARG A 466 13.28 32.07 0.08
C ARG A 466 12.26 31.82 1.17
N ASP A 467 11.75 32.89 1.75
CA ASP A 467 10.82 32.93 2.90
C ASP A 467 9.34 32.86 2.52
N SER A 468 9.03 32.65 1.23
CA SER A 468 7.65 32.45 0.80
C SER A 468 7.08 31.15 1.40
N ALA A 469 5.76 31.12 1.60
CA ALA A 469 5.07 29.93 2.10
C ALA A 469 5.45 28.67 1.30
N GLY A 470 5.92 27.64 2.00
CA GLY A 470 6.41 26.39 1.39
C GLY A 470 7.83 26.48 0.81
N GLY A 471 8.55 27.57 1.05
CA GLY A 471 9.96 27.71 0.69
C GLY A 471 10.90 27.03 1.70
N PRO A 472 12.23 26.95 1.38
CA PRO A 472 13.22 26.31 2.24
C PRO A 472 13.79 27.18 3.35
N ALA A 473 13.36 28.45 3.48
CA ALA A 473 13.83 29.31 4.57
C ALA A 473 13.45 28.75 5.95
N PRO A 474 14.28 28.91 7.00
CA PRO A 474 14.06 28.29 8.29
C PRO A 474 12.65 28.50 8.87
N ASP A 475 12.11 29.72 8.83
CA ASP A 475 10.77 30.00 9.34
C ASP A 475 9.67 29.27 8.55
N ALA A 476 9.80 29.16 7.22
CA ALA A 476 8.86 28.44 6.37
C ALA A 476 8.94 26.91 6.59
N VAL A 477 10.13 26.37 6.86
CA VAL A 477 10.32 24.96 7.24
C VAL A 477 9.72 24.68 8.61
N VAL A 478 9.86 25.58 9.59
CA VAL A 478 9.20 25.46 10.91
C VAL A 478 7.68 25.46 10.77
N ASP A 479 7.11 26.30 9.92
CA ASP A 479 5.68 26.30 9.66
C ASP A 479 5.21 24.98 9.04
N ALA A 480 5.99 24.43 8.10
CA ALA A 480 5.71 23.14 7.48
C ALA A 480 5.84 21.96 8.47
N LEU A 481 6.85 21.99 9.36
CA LEU A 481 6.99 21.01 10.46
C LEU A 481 5.78 21.05 11.40
N ASN A 482 5.34 22.22 11.81
CA ASN A 482 4.14 22.35 12.65
C ASN A 482 2.87 21.82 11.98
N GLU A 483 2.75 21.92 10.65
CA GLU A 483 1.62 21.36 9.91
C GLU A 483 1.72 19.84 9.83
N ALA A 484 2.91 19.31 9.52
CA ALA A 484 3.18 17.87 9.46
C ALA A 484 2.91 17.20 10.82
N GLU A 485 3.38 17.77 11.94
CA GLU A 485 3.13 17.27 13.30
C GLU A 485 1.64 17.18 13.61
N ARG A 486 0.88 18.25 13.29
CA ARG A 486 -0.58 18.27 13.52
C ARG A 486 -1.31 17.21 12.69
N SER A 487 -0.96 17.10 11.41
CA SER A 487 -1.54 16.10 10.51
C SER A 487 -1.22 14.68 10.98
N LEU A 488 0.05 14.39 11.25
CA LEU A 488 0.50 13.09 11.73
C LEU A 488 -0.17 12.69 13.04
N THR A 489 -0.21 13.59 14.03
CA THR A 489 -0.89 13.33 15.32
C THR A 489 -2.37 13.03 15.13
N SER A 490 -3.04 13.76 14.22
CA SER A 490 -4.45 13.52 13.90
C SER A 490 -4.67 12.14 13.28
N ASP A 491 -3.83 11.77 12.31
CA ASP A 491 -3.95 10.50 11.61
C ASP A 491 -3.62 9.32 12.53
N GLN A 492 -2.59 9.44 13.37
CA GLN A 492 -2.26 8.44 14.39
C GLN A 492 -3.42 8.22 15.37
N ALA A 493 -4.09 9.29 15.81
CA ALA A 493 -5.25 9.16 16.69
C ALA A 493 -6.45 8.47 16.00
N VAL A 494 -6.63 8.66 14.69
CA VAL A 494 -7.66 7.94 13.92
C VAL A 494 -7.30 6.46 13.81
N VAL A 495 -6.06 6.14 13.47
CA VAL A 495 -5.56 4.76 13.35
C VAL A 495 -5.68 4.02 14.69
N GLU A 496 -5.26 4.64 15.79
CA GLU A 496 -5.38 4.10 17.15
C GLU A 496 -6.84 3.87 17.55
N GLY A 497 -7.72 4.82 17.26
CA GLY A 497 -9.16 4.68 17.53
C GLY A 497 -9.82 3.54 16.74
N ILE A 498 -9.37 3.31 15.50
CA ILE A 498 -9.82 2.15 14.70
C ILE A 498 -9.33 0.85 15.33
N ALA A 499 -8.05 0.76 15.72
CA ALA A 499 -7.47 -0.41 16.37
C ALA A 499 -8.22 -0.76 17.66
N GLU A 500 -8.44 0.23 18.54
CA GLU A 500 -9.21 0.07 19.78
C GLU A 500 -10.64 -0.41 19.52
N GLY A 501 -11.29 0.07 18.45
CA GLY A 501 -12.63 -0.36 18.04
C GLY A 501 -12.67 -1.81 17.58
N ILE A 502 -11.67 -2.27 16.83
CA ILE A 502 -11.53 -3.67 16.42
C ILE A 502 -11.29 -4.56 17.62
N ASP A 503 -10.36 -4.21 18.51
CA ASP A 503 -10.08 -4.95 19.74
C ASP A 503 -11.32 -5.07 20.64
N ALA A 504 -12.05 -4.00 20.82
CA ALA A 504 -13.29 -3.99 21.58
C ALA A 504 -14.35 -4.94 21.00
N SER A 505 -14.47 -5.04 19.68
CA SER A 505 -15.39 -5.98 19.04
C SER A 505 -14.96 -7.45 19.20
N HIS A 506 -13.66 -7.73 19.19
CA HIS A 506 -13.12 -9.06 19.49
C HIS A 506 -13.44 -9.49 20.95
N ASP A 507 -13.30 -8.56 21.89
CA ASP A 507 -13.65 -8.79 23.30
C ASP A 507 -15.16 -9.05 23.46
N GLU A 508 -16.00 -8.26 22.80
CA GLU A 508 -17.46 -8.44 22.82
C GLU A 508 -17.89 -9.78 22.22
N LEU A 509 -17.34 -10.17 21.07
CA LEU A 509 -17.60 -11.48 20.47
C LEU A 509 -17.17 -12.61 21.40
N THR A 510 -16.01 -12.48 22.05
CA THR A 510 -15.50 -13.47 23.01
C THR A 510 -16.41 -13.57 24.24
N GLU A 511 -16.92 -12.46 24.77
CA GLU A 511 -17.89 -12.44 25.87
C GLU A 511 -19.21 -13.11 25.46
N ALA A 512 -19.76 -12.73 24.28
CA ALA A 512 -20.98 -13.32 23.75
C ALA A 512 -20.86 -14.84 23.53
N VAL A 513 -19.72 -15.32 23.03
CA VAL A 513 -19.45 -16.77 22.92
C VAL A 513 -19.39 -17.44 24.31
N THR A 514 -18.73 -16.79 25.28
CA THR A 514 -18.56 -17.33 26.65
C THR A 514 -19.90 -17.52 27.38
N ASP A 515 -20.91 -16.73 27.06
CA ASP A 515 -22.26 -16.87 27.66
C ASP A 515 -22.92 -18.20 27.27
N TYR A 516 -22.49 -18.85 26.18
CA TYR A 516 -23.01 -20.16 25.72
C TYR A 516 -22.10 -21.35 26.05
N VAL A 517 -20.79 -21.15 26.24
CA VAL A 517 -19.78 -22.19 26.46
C VAL A 517 -19.35 -22.25 27.93
#